data_6c967256c5398c645d13cbeca1e6298c
#
_entry.id   6c967256c5398c645d13cbeca1e6298c
#
_cell.length_a   1.000
_cell.length_b   1.000
_cell.length_c   1.000
_cell.angle_alpha   90.00
_cell.angle_beta   90.00
_cell.angle_gamma   90.00
#
_symmetry.space_group_name_H-M   'P 1'
#
loop_
_entity.id
_entity.type
_entity.pdbx_description
1 polymer ?
#
loop_
_entity_poly.entity_id
_entity_poly.type
_entity_poly.pdbx_seq_one_letter_code
_entity_poly.pdbx_strand_id
1 'polypeptide(L)'
;WFHMFSYVFLGAPEAINESMADSEFEDMPLPKRMYMTVTEHIFNYKHNLLSLSTWQWLAKITGNAVFDEIERTKPSMFLYKGRKTTRFWLYDLVEDKEYGVEMDSFADGSMPIRNYEEDKTLVYTTLVRFEGRYYISGLMTELRGVGKGKIDDAVEEMRYQRELESQQKENYSAFLAASGGDPAVIVKDRDAVRKFFVEKMRFTEEDEFDMPAVVSLPKCYSIYGDPLNGVCISPNNGQCIALKGNKFYNKEYAKREGIGFYVNNGSVPYRVACILHGQGLIPD
;
A
#
# COMPACT_ATOMS: atom_id res chain seq x y z
N TRP A 1 21.77 3.00 8.91
CA TRP A 1 20.76 2.21 9.64
C TRP A 1 20.50 2.80 11.02
N PHE A 2 21.50 3.03 11.87
CA PHE A 2 21.28 3.55 13.23
C PHE A 2 20.52 4.89 13.26
N HIS A 3 20.88 5.85 12.42
CA HIS A 3 20.17 7.13 12.33
C HIS A 3 18.74 6.99 11.83
N MET A 4 18.49 6.03 10.93
CA MET A 4 17.15 5.75 10.42
C MET A 4 16.28 5.08 11.48
N PHE A 5 16.84 4.12 12.23
CA PHE A 5 16.17 3.54 13.39
C PHE A 5 15.77 4.61 14.39
N SER A 6 16.70 5.49 14.75
CA SER A 6 16.43 6.58 15.67
C SER A 6 15.35 7.53 15.16
N TYR A 7 15.38 7.87 13.88
CA TYR A 7 14.36 8.71 13.25
C TYR A 7 12.97 8.08 13.32
N VAL A 8 12.85 6.81 12.96
CA VAL A 8 11.58 6.08 12.99
C VAL A 8 11.05 5.96 14.42
N PHE A 9 11.89 5.55 15.38
CA PHE A 9 11.48 5.41 16.79
C PHE A 9 11.07 6.72 17.44
N LEU A 10 11.75 7.82 17.13
CA LEU A 10 11.42 9.13 17.67
C LEU A 10 10.24 9.80 16.96
N GLY A 11 10.03 9.45 15.69
CA GLY A 11 9.01 10.08 14.86
C GLY A 11 7.62 9.44 14.93
N ALA A 12 7.53 8.17 15.33
CA ALA A 12 6.25 7.44 15.32
C ALA A 12 6.17 6.31 16.36
N PRO A 13 6.43 6.57 17.65
CA PRO A 13 6.45 5.53 18.67
C PRO A 13 5.11 4.82 18.83
N GLU A 14 4.00 5.53 18.68
CA GLU A 14 2.63 4.96 18.79
C GLU A 14 2.34 3.99 17.65
N ALA A 15 2.58 4.38 16.40
CA ALA A 15 2.39 3.53 15.24
C ALA A 15 3.27 2.27 15.28
N ILE A 16 4.49 2.37 15.80
CA ILE A 16 5.37 1.22 16.01
C ILE A 16 4.80 0.30 17.07
N ASN A 17 4.31 0.84 18.19
CA ASN A 17 3.72 0.04 19.25
C ASN A 17 2.44 -0.66 18.79
N GLU A 18 1.59 -0.01 18.02
CA GLU A 18 0.39 -0.62 17.42
C GLU A 18 0.76 -1.77 16.48
N SER A 19 1.70 -1.56 15.57
CA SER A 19 2.18 -2.63 14.67
C SER A 19 2.86 -3.78 15.41
N MET A 20 3.53 -3.50 16.55
CA MET A 20 4.14 -4.52 17.39
C MET A 20 3.13 -5.31 18.22
N ALA A 21 1.95 -4.76 18.45
CA ALA A 21 0.84 -5.42 19.15
C ALA A 21 0.00 -6.31 18.23
N ASP A 22 0.29 -6.34 16.94
CA ASP A 22 -0.45 -7.14 15.97
C ASP A 22 -0.31 -8.64 16.28
N SER A 23 -1.44 -9.32 16.38
CA SER A 23 -1.55 -10.72 16.79
C SER A 23 -0.87 -11.70 15.82
N GLU A 24 -0.70 -11.34 14.56
CA GLU A 24 -0.03 -12.19 13.56
C GLU A 24 1.43 -12.52 13.93
N PHE A 25 2.05 -11.72 14.80
CA PHE A 25 3.44 -11.84 15.19
C PHE A 25 3.66 -12.19 16.67
N GLU A 26 2.60 -12.54 17.41
CA GLU A 26 2.68 -12.82 18.86
C GLU A 26 3.73 -13.88 19.22
N ASP A 27 3.84 -14.92 18.43
CA ASP A 27 4.79 -16.03 18.63
C ASP A 27 6.24 -15.68 18.23
N MET A 28 6.47 -14.51 17.64
CA MET A 28 7.80 -14.10 17.18
C MET A 28 8.60 -13.45 18.31
N PRO A 29 9.89 -13.81 18.50
CA PRO A 29 10.76 -13.14 19.46
C PRO A 29 10.78 -11.63 19.29
N LEU A 30 10.67 -10.87 20.40
CA LEU A 30 10.56 -9.43 20.41
C LEU A 30 11.61 -8.69 19.55
N PRO A 31 12.92 -9.03 19.57
CA PRO A 31 13.91 -8.36 18.73
C PRO A 31 13.64 -8.53 17.24
N LYS A 32 13.14 -9.70 16.85
CA LYS A 32 12.79 -10.01 15.46
C LYS A 32 11.56 -9.21 14.99
N ARG A 33 10.55 -9.13 15.86
CA ARG A 33 9.34 -8.34 15.63
C ARG A 33 9.67 -6.84 15.48
N MET A 34 10.48 -6.31 16.39
CA MET A 34 10.96 -4.92 16.32
C MET A 34 11.69 -4.64 15.01
N TYR A 35 12.59 -5.53 14.60
CA TYR A 35 13.35 -5.36 13.36
C TYR A 35 12.42 -5.31 12.14
N MET A 36 11.43 -6.20 12.05
CA MET A 36 10.45 -6.21 10.97
C MET A 36 9.63 -4.93 10.95
N THR A 37 9.05 -4.54 12.09
CA THR A 37 8.24 -3.34 12.22
C THR A 37 9.00 -2.09 11.79
N VAL A 38 10.24 -1.92 12.28
CA VAL A 38 11.06 -0.76 11.91
C VAL A 38 11.42 -0.77 10.43
N THR A 39 11.72 -1.94 9.87
CA THR A 39 12.02 -2.06 8.42
C THR A 39 10.81 -1.66 7.59
N GLU A 40 9.60 -2.11 7.95
CA GLU A 40 8.37 -1.69 7.28
C GLU A 40 8.16 -0.17 7.37
N HIS A 41 8.34 0.42 8.54
CA HIS A 41 8.16 1.86 8.74
C HIS A 41 9.16 2.71 7.93
N ILE A 42 10.41 2.27 7.82
CA ILE A 42 11.43 2.96 7.03
C ILE A 42 11.00 3.13 5.56
N PHE A 43 10.34 2.13 4.99
CA PHE A 43 9.97 2.13 3.58
C PHE A 43 8.57 2.66 3.30
N ASN A 44 7.62 2.36 4.17
CA ASN A 44 6.21 2.53 3.85
C ASN A 44 5.54 3.67 4.62
N TYR A 45 6.07 4.04 5.79
CA TYR A 45 5.41 5.02 6.63
C TYR A 45 5.85 6.46 6.31
N LYS A 46 4.88 7.36 6.31
CA LYS A 46 5.08 8.79 6.02
C LYS A 46 4.86 9.58 7.31
N HIS A 47 5.93 9.83 8.05
CA HIS A 47 5.89 10.39 9.41
C HIS A 47 5.84 11.90 9.52
N ASN A 48 5.95 12.62 8.40
CA ASN A 48 6.14 14.06 8.44
C ASN A 48 5.05 14.80 7.68
N LEU A 49 4.92 16.09 7.95
CA LEU A 49 3.95 16.97 7.31
C LEU A 49 4.06 17.04 5.78
N LEU A 50 5.20 16.64 5.22
CA LEU A 50 5.41 16.57 3.77
C LEU A 50 4.99 15.24 3.16
N SER A 51 4.49 14.31 3.96
CA SER A 51 4.12 12.96 3.54
C SER A 51 5.25 12.21 2.81
N LEU A 52 6.49 12.39 3.24
CA LEU A 52 7.66 11.73 2.69
C LEU A 52 7.99 10.46 3.48
N SER A 53 8.41 9.41 2.75
CA SER A 53 9.03 8.24 3.39
C SER A 53 10.39 8.62 4.00
N THR A 54 10.95 7.75 4.84
CA THR A 54 12.27 7.98 5.43
C THR A 54 13.35 8.21 4.38
N TRP A 55 13.34 7.48 3.28
CA TRP A 55 14.29 7.63 2.18
C TRP A 55 14.14 8.97 1.46
N GLN A 56 12.91 9.34 1.11
CA GLN A 56 12.61 10.64 0.50
C GLN A 56 13.00 11.81 1.40
N TRP A 57 12.78 11.65 2.70
CA TRP A 57 13.21 12.65 3.68
C TRP A 57 14.74 12.77 3.73
N LEU A 58 15.46 11.64 3.77
CA LEU A 58 16.91 11.63 3.73
C LEU A 58 17.47 12.26 2.45
N ALA A 59 16.91 11.95 1.28
CA ALA A 59 17.29 12.60 0.03
C ALA A 59 17.16 14.12 0.13
N LYS A 60 16.04 14.59 0.68
CA LYS A 60 15.76 16.02 0.82
C LYS A 60 16.72 16.73 1.77
N ILE A 61 17.01 16.17 2.95
CA ILE A 61 17.87 16.84 3.98
C ILE A 61 19.36 16.73 3.65
N THR A 62 19.78 15.68 2.96
CA THR A 62 21.20 15.47 2.60
C THR A 62 21.53 16.03 1.22
N GLY A 63 20.54 16.31 0.39
CA GLY A 63 20.74 16.65 -1.03
C GLY A 63 21.31 15.52 -1.87
N ASN A 64 21.31 14.27 -1.35
CA ASN A 64 21.88 13.12 -2.02
C ASN A 64 20.79 12.32 -2.73
N ALA A 65 20.75 12.45 -4.07
CA ALA A 65 19.75 11.79 -4.92
C ALA A 65 19.79 10.26 -4.87
N VAL A 66 20.88 9.66 -4.38
CA VAL A 66 20.98 8.20 -4.26
C VAL A 66 19.88 7.60 -3.37
N PHE A 67 19.37 8.37 -2.41
CA PHE A 67 18.27 7.92 -1.56
C PHE A 67 16.92 7.86 -2.29
N ASP A 68 16.74 8.61 -3.39
CA ASP A 68 15.53 8.55 -4.22
C ASP A 68 15.53 7.31 -5.14
N GLU A 69 16.70 6.69 -5.35
CA GLU A 69 16.85 5.49 -6.16
C GLU A 69 16.61 4.18 -5.39
N ILE A 70 16.34 4.28 -4.07
CA ILE A 70 16.10 3.12 -3.23
C ILE A 70 14.70 2.59 -3.49
N GLU A 71 14.63 1.41 -4.06
CA GLU A 71 13.39 0.70 -4.36
C GLU A 71 13.33 -0.59 -3.53
N ARG A 72 12.19 -0.82 -2.88
CA ARG A 72 11.90 -2.07 -2.19
C ARG A 72 10.93 -2.91 -3.01
N THR A 73 11.26 -4.18 -3.20
CA THR A 73 10.30 -5.14 -3.79
C THR A 73 9.17 -5.40 -2.80
N LYS A 74 8.06 -5.94 -3.29
CA LYS A 74 7.06 -6.52 -2.40
C LYS A 74 7.63 -7.79 -1.75
N PRO A 75 7.15 -8.17 -0.56
CA PRO A 75 7.46 -9.47 0.02
C PRO A 75 7.12 -10.58 -0.96
N SER A 76 7.99 -11.59 -1.07
CA SER A 76 7.78 -12.68 -2.01
C SER A 76 8.39 -13.99 -1.53
N MET A 77 7.99 -15.10 -2.18
CA MET A 77 8.57 -16.40 -2.02
C MET A 77 9.62 -16.64 -3.10
N PHE A 78 10.82 -17.00 -2.68
CA PHE A 78 11.94 -17.23 -3.57
C PHE A 78 12.48 -18.66 -3.45
N LEU A 79 12.82 -19.23 -4.60
CA LEU A 79 13.62 -20.45 -4.66
C LEU A 79 15.10 -20.07 -4.73
N TYR A 80 15.91 -20.64 -3.85
CA TYR A 80 17.36 -20.47 -3.88
C TYR A 80 17.98 -21.17 -5.09
N LYS A 81 18.69 -20.42 -5.92
CA LYS A 81 19.29 -20.87 -7.19
C LYS A 81 20.82 -20.98 -7.13
N GLY A 82 21.37 -21.04 -5.93
CA GLY A 82 22.80 -21.20 -5.74
C GLY A 82 23.55 -19.90 -5.47
N ARG A 83 24.86 -20.03 -5.38
CA ARG A 83 25.78 -18.96 -5.05
C ARG A 83 26.93 -18.88 -6.07
N LYS A 84 27.25 -17.65 -6.51
CA LYS A 84 28.42 -17.39 -7.36
C LYS A 84 29.15 -16.14 -6.84
N THR A 85 30.42 -16.30 -6.52
CA THR A 85 31.33 -15.20 -6.08
C THR A 85 30.77 -14.44 -4.87
N THR A 86 30.35 -13.19 -5.07
CA THR A 86 29.83 -12.25 -4.04
C THR A 86 28.32 -12.19 -3.97
N ARG A 87 27.62 -12.97 -4.80
CA ARG A 87 26.16 -12.99 -4.88
C ARG A 87 25.60 -14.37 -4.68
N PHE A 88 24.36 -14.40 -4.18
CA PHE A 88 23.50 -15.58 -4.29
C PHE A 88 22.28 -15.23 -5.14
N TRP A 89 21.67 -16.25 -5.72
CA TRP A 89 20.61 -16.10 -6.67
C TRP A 89 19.30 -16.58 -6.08
N LEU A 90 18.26 -15.77 -6.21
CA LEU A 90 16.90 -16.02 -5.77
C LEU A 90 15.97 -15.90 -6.95
N TYR A 91 15.17 -16.93 -7.20
CA TYR A 91 14.12 -16.93 -8.20
C TYR A 91 12.79 -16.65 -7.53
N ASP A 92 12.16 -15.50 -7.87
CA ASP A 92 10.85 -15.10 -7.35
C ASP A 92 9.76 -15.95 -8.00
N LEU A 93 9.06 -16.76 -7.19
CA LEU A 93 7.98 -17.63 -7.65
C LEU A 93 6.71 -16.86 -8.03
N VAL A 94 6.55 -15.64 -7.54
CA VAL A 94 5.39 -14.79 -7.82
C VAL A 94 5.58 -14.03 -9.13
N GLU A 95 6.77 -13.44 -9.34
CA GLU A 95 7.06 -12.59 -10.50
C GLU A 95 7.77 -13.31 -11.65
N ASP A 96 8.10 -14.58 -11.47
CA ASP A 96 8.86 -15.37 -12.48
C ASP A 96 10.17 -14.69 -12.86
N LYS A 97 10.91 -14.19 -11.85
CA LYS A 97 12.11 -13.38 -12.07
C LYS A 97 13.27 -13.78 -11.18
N GLU A 98 14.48 -13.79 -11.72
CA GLU A 98 15.69 -14.07 -10.98
C GLU A 98 16.40 -12.79 -10.52
N TYR A 99 16.89 -12.82 -9.26
CA TYR A 99 17.60 -11.72 -8.63
C TYR A 99 18.96 -12.17 -8.12
N GLY A 100 20.01 -11.46 -8.51
CA GLY A 100 21.36 -11.61 -7.93
C GLY A 100 21.48 -10.71 -6.70
N VAL A 101 21.48 -11.31 -5.51
CA VAL A 101 21.49 -10.60 -4.22
C VAL A 101 22.89 -10.55 -3.65
N GLU A 102 23.33 -9.37 -3.22
CA GLU A 102 24.66 -9.16 -2.64
C GLU A 102 24.79 -9.84 -1.27
N MET A 103 25.91 -10.50 -1.05
CA MET A 103 26.17 -11.23 0.21
C MET A 103 26.39 -10.31 1.40
N ASP A 104 26.78 -9.06 1.16
CA ASP A 104 26.94 -8.02 2.19
C ASP A 104 25.61 -7.62 2.86
N SER A 105 24.49 -8.20 2.41
CA SER A 105 23.19 -8.08 3.07
C SER A 105 23.20 -8.56 4.52
N PHE A 106 24.19 -9.37 4.91
CA PHE A 106 24.30 -9.96 6.24
C PHE A 106 25.48 -9.33 7.01
N ALA A 107 25.19 -8.23 7.71
CA ALA A 107 26.21 -7.38 8.35
C ALA A 107 27.04 -8.04 9.44
N ASP A 108 26.57 -9.15 10.01
CA ASP A 108 27.24 -9.87 11.12
C ASP A 108 27.99 -11.14 10.69
N GLY A 109 28.08 -11.38 9.37
CA GLY A 109 28.65 -12.58 8.81
C GLY A 109 27.83 -13.86 9.04
N SER A 110 26.69 -13.75 9.70
CA SER A 110 25.71 -14.82 9.80
C SER A 110 25.08 -15.05 8.43
N MET A 111 25.55 -16.06 7.70
CA MET A 111 25.00 -16.43 6.41
C MET A 111 24.07 -17.63 6.56
N PRO A 112 22.76 -17.44 6.73
CA PRO A 112 21.84 -18.55 6.78
C PRO A 112 21.90 -19.40 5.50
N ILE A 113 22.28 -18.80 4.38
CA ILE A 113 22.41 -19.46 3.07
C ILE A 113 23.51 -20.52 2.98
N ARG A 114 24.40 -20.67 3.99
CA ARG A 114 25.45 -21.73 3.96
C ARG A 114 24.88 -23.13 3.89
N ASN A 115 23.67 -23.31 4.42
CA ASN A 115 23.00 -24.61 4.49
C ASN A 115 21.88 -24.76 3.45
N TYR A 116 21.74 -23.78 2.54
CA TYR A 116 20.70 -23.84 1.52
C TYR A 116 21.10 -24.75 0.38
N GLU A 117 20.15 -25.58 -0.02
CA GLU A 117 20.30 -26.46 -1.17
C GLU A 117 19.70 -25.79 -2.42
N GLU A 118 20.51 -25.75 -3.48
CA GLU A 118 20.09 -25.22 -4.78
C GLU A 118 18.85 -25.94 -5.30
N ASP A 119 17.88 -25.21 -5.82
CA ASP A 119 16.61 -25.70 -6.33
C ASP A 119 15.71 -26.45 -5.33
N LYS A 120 16.02 -26.35 -4.03
CA LYS A 120 15.24 -27.01 -2.98
C LYS A 120 14.85 -26.09 -1.84
N THR A 121 15.72 -25.14 -1.50
CA THR A 121 15.46 -24.24 -0.38
C THR A 121 14.56 -23.08 -0.81
N LEU A 122 13.43 -22.96 -0.13
CA LEU A 122 12.49 -21.85 -0.29
C LEU A 122 12.67 -20.85 0.85
N VAL A 123 12.63 -19.57 0.50
CA VAL A 123 12.72 -18.48 1.46
C VAL A 123 11.63 -17.45 1.20
N TYR A 124 11.14 -16.83 2.27
CA TYR A 124 10.27 -15.67 2.22
C TYR A 124 11.07 -14.45 2.65
N THR A 125 11.11 -13.43 1.81
CA THR A 125 11.86 -12.20 2.09
C THR A 125 11.39 -11.04 1.22
N THR A 126 11.98 -9.88 1.44
CA THR A 126 11.85 -8.68 0.63
C THR A 126 13.24 -8.24 0.18
N LEU A 127 13.35 -7.75 -1.03
CA LEU A 127 14.60 -7.21 -1.55
C LEU A 127 14.54 -5.67 -1.59
N VAL A 128 15.69 -5.05 -1.47
CA VAL A 128 15.87 -3.62 -1.73
C VAL A 128 16.89 -3.43 -2.84
N ARG A 129 16.58 -2.58 -3.78
CA ARG A 129 17.50 -2.15 -4.83
C ARG A 129 18.18 -0.86 -4.39
N PHE A 130 19.51 -0.87 -4.45
CA PHE A 130 20.34 0.28 -4.17
C PHE A 130 21.55 0.29 -5.13
N GLU A 131 21.82 1.38 -5.79
CA GLU A 131 22.88 1.50 -6.82
C GLU A 131 22.86 0.35 -7.85
N GLY A 132 21.69 -0.03 -8.31
CA GLY A 132 21.51 -1.11 -9.27
C GLY A 132 21.76 -2.53 -8.76
N ARG A 133 22.00 -2.71 -7.46
CA ARG A 133 22.23 -4.00 -6.80
C ARG A 133 21.09 -4.35 -5.86
N TYR A 134 20.87 -5.64 -5.65
CA TYR A 134 19.84 -6.11 -4.73
C TYR A 134 20.44 -6.60 -3.42
N TYR A 135 19.77 -6.27 -2.34
CA TYR A 135 20.11 -6.65 -0.96
C TYR A 135 18.86 -7.20 -0.28
N ILE A 136 19.05 -8.01 0.76
CA ILE A 136 17.93 -8.43 1.63
C ILE A 136 17.44 -7.21 2.42
N SER A 137 16.14 -6.99 2.40
CA SER A 137 15.48 -5.96 3.21
C SER A 137 14.63 -6.63 4.28
N GLY A 138 15.06 -6.55 5.52
CA GLY A 138 14.36 -7.20 6.62
C GLY A 138 14.85 -8.62 6.87
N LEU A 139 13.91 -9.51 7.18
CA LEU A 139 14.20 -10.89 7.52
C LEU A 139 14.10 -11.78 6.29
N MET A 140 14.99 -12.74 6.22
CA MET A 140 14.89 -13.87 5.30
C MET A 140 14.49 -15.11 6.09
N THR A 141 13.30 -15.63 5.85
CA THR A 141 12.74 -16.78 6.54
C THR A 141 12.74 -17.98 5.63
N GLU A 142 13.41 -19.06 6.06
CA GLU A 142 13.37 -20.33 5.34
C GLU A 142 12.04 -21.04 5.59
N LEU A 143 11.39 -21.50 4.52
CA LEU A 143 10.11 -22.22 4.57
C LEU A 143 10.35 -23.73 4.66
N ARG A 144 10.65 -24.22 5.88
CA ARG A 144 10.90 -25.64 6.12
C ARG A 144 9.61 -26.41 6.38
N GLY A 145 9.50 -27.59 5.79
CA GLY A 145 8.39 -28.50 6.07
C GLY A 145 7.03 -28.08 5.53
N VAL A 146 7.00 -27.01 4.75
CA VAL A 146 5.76 -26.56 4.09
C VAL A 146 5.53 -27.43 2.86
N GLY A 147 4.37 -28.09 2.78
CA GLY A 147 4.01 -28.92 1.62
C GLY A 147 3.86 -28.08 0.35
N LYS A 148 4.24 -28.68 -0.79
CA LYS A 148 4.23 -28.01 -2.10
C LYS A 148 2.87 -27.34 -2.40
N GLY A 149 1.75 -28.03 -2.18
CA GLY A 149 0.42 -27.45 -2.43
C GLY A 149 0.17 -26.14 -1.68
N LYS A 150 0.58 -26.04 -0.40
CA LYS A 150 0.44 -24.80 0.37
C LYS A 150 1.31 -23.67 -0.17
N ILE A 151 2.45 -23.99 -0.75
CA ILE A 151 3.33 -23.00 -1.37
C ILE A 151 2.72 -22.51 -2.67
N ASP A 152 2.22 -23.43 -3.50
CA ASP A 152 1.56 -23.09 -4.75
C ASP A 152 0.31 -22.21 -4.49
N ASP A 153 -0.54 -22.58 -3.53
CA ASP A 153 -1.72 -21.78 -3.11
C ASP A 153 -1.31 -20.36 -2.65
N ALA A 154 -0.26 -20.25 -1.84
CA ALA A 154 0.21 -18.96 -1.35
C ALA A 154 0.84 -18.10 -2.46
N VAL A 155 1.54 -18.69 -3.42
CA VAL A 155 2.06 -17.98 -4.60
C VAL A 155 0.92 -17.47 -5.48
N GLU A 156 -0.11 -18.27 -5.72
CA GLU A 156 -1.30 -17.86 -6.47
C GLU A 156 -2.04 -16.71 -5.78
N GLU A 157 -2.22 -16.79 -4.46
CA GLU A 157 -2.82 -15.71 -3.68
C GLU A 157 -2.00 -14.42 -3.77
N MET A 158 -0.67 -14.50 -3.66
CA MET A 158 0.20 -13.33 -3.81
C MET A 158 0.13 -12.73 -5.22
N ARG A 159 0.04 -13.55 -6.26
CA ARG A 159 -0.17 -13.10 -7.65
C ARG A 159 -1.49 -12.36 -7.79
N TYR A 160 -2.56 -12.96 -7.30
CA TYR A 160 -3.89 -12.36 -7.30
C TYR A 160 -3.91 -10.99 -6.60
N GLN A 161 -3.32 -10.89 -5.41
CA GLN A 161 -3.23 -9.64 -4.67
C GLN A 161 -2.44 -8.56 -5.43
N ARG A 162 -1.34 -8.92 -6.10
CA ARG A 162 -0.57 -7.98 -6.92
C ARG A 162 -1.34 -7.49 -8.14
N GLU A 163 -2.08 -8.38 -8.79
CA GLU A 163 -2.94 -8.04 -9.92
C GLU A 163 -4.07 -7.11 -9.49
N LEU A 164 -4.73 -7.41 -8.36
CA LEU A 164 -5.77 -6.56 -7.78
C LEU A 164 -5.25 -5.15 -7.47
N GLU A 165 -4.08 -5.03 -6.84
CA GLU A 165 -3.46 -3.73 -6.57
C GLU A 165 -3.11 -2.96 -7.86
N SER A 166 -2.65 -3.66 -8.90
CA SER A 166 -2.40 -3.03 -10.21
C SER A 166 -3.68 -2.48 -10.82
N GLN A 167 -4.74 -3.28 -10.81
CA GLN A 167 -6.05 -2.89 -11.31
C GLN A 167 -6.63 -1.70 -10.51
N GLN A 168 -6.46 -1.69 -9.20
CA GLN A 168 -6.90 -0.57 -8.35
C GLN A 168 -6.16 0.73 -8.71
N LYS A 169 -4.85 0.68 -8.97
CA LYS A 169 -4.09 1.85 -9.42
C LYS A 169 -4.53 2.34 -10.81
N GLU A 170 -4.82 1.41 -11.71
CA GLU A 170 -5.35 1.74 -13.04
C GLU A 170 -6.72 2.38 -12.92
N ASN A 171 -7.62 1.85 -12.10
CA ASN A 171 -8.94 2.40 -11.82
C ASN A 171 -8.87 3.80 -11.20
N TYR A 172 -7.94 4.03 -10.27
CA TYR A 172 -7.70 5.36 -9.71
C TYR A 172 -7.24 6.35 -10.79
N SER A 173 -6.31 5.95 -11.64
CA SER A 173 -5.81 6.79 -12.74
C SER A 173 -6.92 7.10 -13.75
N ALA A 174 -7.72 6.11 -14.10
CA ALA A 174 -8.88 6.26 -14.98
C ALA A 174 -9.92 7.21 -14.35
N PHE A 175 -10.18 7.09 -13.04
CA PHE A 175 -11.07 8.00 -12.32
C PHE A 175 -10.58 9.45 -12.38
N LEU A 176 -9.32 9.72 -12.11
CA LEU A 176 -8.76 11.07 -12.18
C LEU A 176 -8.88 11.66 -13.59
N ALA A 177 -8.65 10.87 -14.62
CA ALA A 177 -8.85 11.29 -16.01
C ALA A 177 -10.33 11.58 -16.30
N ALA A 178 -11.24 10.73 -15.83
CA ALA A 178 -12.69 10.87 -16.04
C ALA A 178 -13.31 12.03 -15.27
N SER A 179 -12.78 12.34 -14.06
CA SER A 179 -13.22 13.45 -13.21
C SER A 179 -12.60 14.79 -13.57
N GLY A 180 -11.62 14.82 -14.48
CA GLY A 180 -10.85 16.03 -14.80
C GLY A 180 -9.85 16.43 -13.72
N GLY A 181 -9.42 15.46 -12.89
CA GLY A 181 -8.50 15.65 -11.76
C GLY A 181 -9.18 15.92 -10.42
N ASP A 182 -10.50 16.03 -10.39
CA ASP A 182 -11.25 16.17 -9.14
C ASP A 182 -11.19 14.88 -8.32
N PRO A 183 -11.02 14.94 -6.98
CA PRO A 183 -10.94 13.77 -6.11
C PRO A 183 -12.29 13.09 -5.89
N ALA A 184 -13.39 13.74 -6.27
CA ALA A 184 -14.75 13.24 -6.14
C ALA A 184 -15.63 13.67 -7.31
N VAL A 185 -16.62 12.83 -7.63
CA VAL A 185 -17.72 13.16 -8.56
C VAL A 185 -19.04 12.94 -7.82
N ILE A 186 -19.93 13.92 -7.86
CA ILE A 186 -21.22 13.85 -7.16
C ILE A 186 -22.33 13.69 -8.18
N VAL A 187 -23.10 12.62 -8.04
CA VAL A 187 -24.19 12.27 -8.95
C VAL A 187 -25.50 12.05 -8.20
N LYS A 188 -26.61 12.11 -8.93
CA LYS A 188 -27.95 12.12 -8.33
C LYS A 188 -28.38 10.74 -7.81
N ASP A 189 -28.18 9.70 -8.61
CA ASP A 189 -28.77 8.36 -8.39
C ASP A 189 -27.85 7.24 -8.92
N ARG A 190 -28.29 6.00 -8.74
CA ARG A 190 -27.55 4.81 -9.18
C ARG A 190 -27.32 4.77 -10.68
N ASP A 191 -28.30 5.21 -11.46
CA ASP A 191 -28.17 5.21 -12.92
C ASP A 191 -27.10 6.20 -13.36
N ALA A 192 -27.00 7.34 -12.71
CA ALA A 192 -25.95 8.32 -12.95
C ALA A 192 -24.56 7.82 -12.49
N VAL A 193 -24.47 7.00 -11.44
CA VAL A 193 -23.23 6.28 -11.07
C VAL A 193 -22.83 5.35 -12.20
N ARG A 194 -23.72 4.44 -12.62
CA ARG A 194 -23.45 3.49 -13.70
C ARG A 194 -23.03 4.21 -14.99
N LYS A 195 -23.75 5.26 -15.36
CA LYS A 195 -23.42 6.08 -16.53
C LYS A 195 -22.01 6.68 -16.45
N PHE A 196 -21.59 7.16 -15.29
CA PHE A 196 -20.23 7.66 -15.08
C PHE A 196 -19.17 6.57 -15.32
N PHE A 197 -19.36 5.38 -14.78
CA PHE A 197 -18.42 4.28 -14.97
C PHE A 197 -18.35 3.82 -16.43
N VAL A 198 -19.48 3.61 -17.09
CA VAL A 198 -19.52 3.12 -18.47
C VAL A 198 -19.03 4.20 -19.46
N GLU A 199 -19.56 5.43 -19.40
CA GLU A 199 -19.26 6.46 -20.39
C GLU A 199 -17.93 7.19 -20.16
N LYS A 200 -17.49 7.32 -18.90
CA LYS A 200 -16.30 8.10 -18.54
C LYS A 200 -15.09 7.25 -18.21
N MET A 201 -15.31 6.16 -17.49
CA MET A 201 -14.23 5.26 -17.10
C MET A 201 -14.08 4.06 -18.03
N ARG A 202 -14.98 3.89 -19.01
CA ARG A 202 -14.98 2.83 -20.01
C ARG A 202 -15.15 1.41 -19.44
N PHE A 203 -15.83 1.29 -18.32
CA PHE A 203 -16.28 -0.01 -17.83
C PHE A 203 -17.32 -0.61 -18.77
N THR A 204 -17.42 -1.92 -18.80
CA THR A 204 -18.45 -2.60 -19.60
C THR A 204 -19.80 -2.58 -18.86
N GLU A 205 -20.90 -2.84 -19.57
CA GLU A 205 -22.23 -2.93 -18.92
C GLU A 205 -22.36 -4.19 -18.03
N GLU A 206 -21.51 -5.17 -18.23
CA GLU A 206 -21.47 -6.45 -17.50
C GLU A 206 -20.67 -6.32 -16.20
N ASP A 207 -19.83 -5.27 -16.04
CA ASP A 207 -19.06 -5.07 -14.84
C ASP A 207 -20.01 -4.83 -13.64
N GLU A 208 -19.86 -5.62 -12.61
CA GLU A 208 -20.57 -5.43 -11.35
C GLU A 208 -19.95 -4.28 -10.56
N PHE A 209 -20.79 -3.30 -10.24
CA PHE A 209 -20.40 -2.22 -9.33
C PHE A 209 -20.87 -2.54 -7.92
N ASP A 210 -19.94 -2.57 -6.99
CA ASP A 210 -20.28 -2.74 -5.57
C ASP A 210 -20.98 -1.47 -5.04
N MET A 211 -22.27 -1.45 -5.26
CA MET A 211 -23.12 -0.35 -4.80
C MET A 211 -23.44 -0.52 -3.31
N PRO A 212 -23.16 0.49 -2.49
CA PRO A 212 -23.41 0.40 -1.07
C PRO A 212 -24.90 0.13 -0.78
N ALA A 213 -25.14 -0.83 0.14
CA ALA A 213 -26.49 -1.09 0.64
C ALA A 213 -27.02 0.16 1.36
N VAL A 214 -28.21 0.57 1.01
CA VAL A 214 -28.85 1.77 1.62
C VAL A 214 -30.22 1.40 2.20
N VAL A 215 -30.49 1.88 3.40
CA VAL A 215 -31.79 1.67 4.09
C VAL A 215 -32.87 2.58 3.51
N SER A 216 -32.46 3.76 3.01
CA SER A 216 -33.36 4.74 2.39
C SER A 216 -32.72 5.33 1.13
N LEU A 217 -33.54 5.84 0.21
CA LEU A 217 -33.05 6.47 -1.02
C LEU A 217 -32.15 7.67 -0.66
N PRO A 218 -30.87 7.64 -1.05
CA PRO A 218 -29.96 8.74 -0.81
C PRO A 218 -30.27 9.93 -1.71
N LYS A 219 -29.95 11.13 -1.24
CA LYS A 219 -30.11 12.36 -2.03
C LYS A 219 -29.12 12.47 -3.17
N CYS A 220 -27.95 11.88 -3.00
CA CYS A 220 -26.88 11.83 -3.98
C CYS A 220 -25.94 10.67 -3.67
N TYR A 221 -25.10 10.34 -4.64
CA TYR A 221 -23.95 9.46 -4.48
C TYR A 221 -22.66 10.23 -4.74
N SER A 222 -21.64 9.91 -4.01
CA SER A 222 -20.28 10.40 -4.23
C SER A 222 -19.42 9.25 -4.73
N ILE A 223 -18.69 9.47 -5.81
CA ILE A 223 -17.70 8.57 -6.36
C ILE A 223 -16.34 9.18 -6.05
N TYR A 224 -15.45 8.46 -5.39
CA TYR A 224 -14.14 8.97 -4.97
C TYR A 224 -13.03 8.19 -5.65
N GLY A 225 -11.98 8.89 -6.03
CA GLY A 225 -10.68 8.26 -6.34
C GLY A 225 -9.94 7.93 -5.05
N ASP A 226 -9.58 6.66 -4.88
CA ASP A 226 -8.75 6.18 -3.79
C ASP A 226 -7.44 5.61 -4.34
N PRO A 227 -6.27 6.18 -4.00
CA PRO A 227 -4.99 5.72 -4.52
C PRO A 227 -4.65 4.26 -4.23
N LEU A 228 -5.28 3.64 -3.24
CA LEU A 228 -5.05 2.23 -2.89
C LEU A 228 -6.19 1.32 -3.33
N ASN A 229 -7.44 1.77 -3.19
CA ASN A 229 -8.61 0.94 -3.52
C ASN A 229 -9.23 1.28 -4.89
N GLY A 230 -8.58 2.16 -5.66
CA GLY A 230 -9.04 2.56 -6.99
C GLY A 230 -10.20 3.54 -6.93
N VAL A 231 -11.43 3.06 -6.81
CA VAL A 231 -12.64 3.88 -6.76
C VAL A 231 -13.59 3.37 -5.70
N CYS A 232 -14.16 4.27 -4.94
CA CYS A 232 -15.19 3.93 -3.96
C CYS A 232 -16.44 4.80 -4.14
N ILE A 233 -17.59 4.26 -3.74
CA ILE A 233 -18.89 4.89 -3.86
C ILE A 233 -19.51 5.03 -2.47
N SER A 234 -20.03 6.22 -2.15
CA SER A 234 -20.70 6.47 -0.88
C SER A 234 -22.00 7.23 -1.05
N PRO A 235 -23.09 6.83 -0.38
CA PRO A 235 -24.34 7.56 -0.41
C PRO A 235 -24.32 8.81 0.48
N ASN A 236 -25.03 9.85 0.08
CA ASN A 236 -25.27 11.10 0.82
C ASN A 236 -24.07 12.00 1.12
N ASN A 237 -22.83 11.50 1.11
CA ASN A 237 -21.65 12.28 1.49
C ASN A 237 -21.39 13.49 0.58
N GLY A 238 -21.90 13.48 -0.63
CA GLY A 238 -21.84 14.63 -1.54
C GLY A 238 -22.45 15.91 -0.97
N GLN A 239 -23.35 15.81 0.01
CA GLN A 239 -23.90 16.99 0.67
C GLN A 239 -22.84 17.76 1.50
N CYS A 240 -21.75 17.10 1.89
CA CYS A 240 -20.66 17.72 2.66
C CYS A 240 -19.52 18.25 1.79
N ILE A 241 -19.49 17.96 0.49
CA ILE A 241 -18.35 18.25 -0.37
C ILE A 241 -18.58 19.53 -1.17
N ALA A 242 -17.77 20.55 -0.91
CA ALA A 242 -17.84 21.88 -1.55
C ALA A 242 -17.21 21.90 -2.96
N LEU A 243 -17.46 20.85 -3.76
CA LEU A 243 -16.95 20.77 -5.12
C LEU A 243 -17.66 21.77 -6.03
N LYS A 244 -16.93 22.41 -6.93
CA LYS A 244 -17.49 23.36 -7.90
C LYS A 244 -18.56 22.69 -8.76
N GLY A 245 -19.75 23.26 -8.77
CA GLY A 245 -20.89 22.70 -9.52
C GLY A 245 -21.69 21.62 -8.80
N ASN A 246 -21.30 21.22 -7.60
CA ASN A 246 -22.07 20.30 -6.77
C ASN A 246 -23.36 20.92 -6.28
N LYS A 247 -24.50 20.56 -6.89
CA LYS A 247 -25.84 21.09 -6.56
C LYS A 247 -26.39 20.51 -5.24
N PHE A 248 -25.80 19.50 -4.69
CA PHE A 248 -26.23 18.82 -3.46
C PHE A 248 -25.53 19.36 -2.22
N TYR A 249 -24.47 20.17 -2.39
CA TYR A 249 -23.74 20.76 -1.28
C TYR A 249 -24.63 21.56 -0.35
N ASN A 250 -24.54 21.28 0.93
CA ASN A 250 -25.28 21.97 1.99
C ASN A 250 -24.33 22.34 3.13
N LYS A 251 -24.01 23.61 3.26
CA LYS A 251 -23.01 24.11 4.21
C LYS A 251 -23.35 23.77 5.67
N GLU A 252 -24.63 23.88 6.04
CA GLU A 252 -25.06 23.60 7.42
C GLU A 252 -25.02 22.11 7.72
N TYR A 253 -25.39 21.28 6.74
CA TYR A 253 -25.24 19.84 6.82
C TYR A 253 -23.75 19.44 6.93
N ALA A 254 -22.89 20.01 6.11
CA ALA A 254 -21.46 19.74 6.12
C ALA A 254 -20.79 20.08 7.46
N LYS A 255 -21.16 21.21 8.08
CA LYS A 255 -20.65 21.57 9.41
C LYS A 255 -21.08 20.60 10.51
N ARG A 256 -22.28 20.05 10.42
CA ARG A 256 -22.81 19.11 11.40
C ARG A 256 -22.25 17.70 11.25
N GLU A 257 -22.12 17.24 10.00
CA GLU A 257 -21.80 15.85 9.67
C GLU A 257 -20.34 15.68 9.20
N GLY A 258 -19.61 16.77 9.00
CA GLY A 258 -18.26 16.77 8.41
C GLY A 258 -17.27 15.87 9.14
N ILE A 259 -17.38 15.80 10.47
CA ILE A 259 -16.56 14.89 11.28
C ILE A 259 -16.74 13.42 10.90
N GLY A 260 -17.88 13.04 10.32
CA GLY A 260 -18.15 11.68 9.85
C GLY A 260 -17.17 11.20 8.79
N PHE A 261 -16.54 12.09 8.03
CA PHE A 261 -15.48 11.75 7.08
C PHE A 261 -14.23 11.21 7.76
N TYR A 262 -13.98 11.60 9.01
CA TYR A 262 -12.78 11.21 9.75
C TYR A 262 -13.01 10.01 10.68
N VAL A 263 -14.25 9.80 11.08
CA VAL A 263 -14.60 8.80 12.10
C VAL A 263 -15.22 7.55 11.48
N ASN A 264 -15.91 7.68 10.35
CA ASN A 264 -16.64 6.56 9.73
C ASN A 264 -15.88 5.99 8.53
N ASN A 265 -14.89 5.16 8.80
CA ASN A 265 -14.07 4.48 7.79
C ASN A 265 -14.86 3.59 6.81
N GLY A 266 -16.10 3.21 7.14
CA GLY A 266 -16.95 2.39 6.27
C GLY A 266 -17.58 3.16 5.11
N SER A 267 -17.63 4.50 5.18
CA SER A 267 -18.28 5.34 4.15
C SER A 267 -17.28 6.04 3.24
N VAL A 268 -16.15 6.50 3.79
CA VAL A 268 -15.06 7.16 3.05
C VAL A 268 -13.75 6.76 3.69
N PRO A 269 -12.81 6.19 2.94
CA PRO A 269 -11.49 5.89 3.47
C PRO A 269 -10.80 7.15 4.02
N TYR A 270 -10.14 7.04 5.17
CA TYR A 270 -9.49 8.17 5.83
C TYR A 270 -8.56 8.98 4.92
N ARG A 271 -7.78 8.29 4.06
CA ARG A 271 -6.90 8.96 3.10
C ARG A 271 -7.64 9.79 2.06
N VAL A 272 -8.84 9.36 1.64
CA VAL A 272 -9.71 10.14 0.73
C VAL A 272 -10.22 11.39 1.47
N ALA A 273 -10.61 11.25 2.74
CA ALA A 273 -10.95 12.40 3.58
C ALA A 273 -9.80 13.39 3.69
N CYS A 274 -8.56 12.92 3.88
CA CYS A 274 -7.38 13.79 3.90
C CYS A 274 -7.14 14.51 2.56
N ILE A 275 -7.38 13.85 1.43
CA ILE A 275 -7.28 14.48 0.10
C ILE A 275 -8.34 15.59 -0.05
N LEU A 276 -9.60 15.30 0.29
CA LEU A 276 -10.69 16.26 0.23
C LEU A 276 -10.47 17.47 1.14
N HIS A 277 -9.99 17.23 2.37
CA HIS A 277 -9.63 18.28 3.31
C HIS A 277 -8.47 19.14 2.81
N GLY A 278 -7.38 18.50 2.35
CA GLY A 278 -6.20 19.20 1.82
C GLY A 278 -6.51 20.11 0.63
N GLN A 279 -7.61 19.84 -0.08
CA GLN A 279 -8.14 20.70 -1.16
C GLN A 279 -9.22 21.69 -0.68
N GLY A 280 -9.52 21.73 0.61
CA GLY A 280 -10.56 22.60 1.18
C GLY A 280 -11.98 22.25 0.75
N LEU A 281 -12.23 20.99 0.34
CA LEU A 281 -13.53 20.54 -0.15
C LEU A 281 -14.46 20.05 0.94
N ILE A 282 -13.95 19.72 2.11
CA ILE A 282 -14.73 19.40 3.32
C ILE A 282 -14.29 20.30 4.47
N PRO A 283 -15.20 20.64 5.41
CA PRO A 283 -14.88 21.51 6.54
C PRO A 283 -13.91 20.84 7.52
N ASP A 284 -13.24 21.70 8.28
CA ASP A 284 -12.38 21.31 9.42
C ASP A 284 -13.19 20.68 10.55
#